data_71fd2316a535d6859d448a613d298f4d
#
_entry.id   71fd2316a535d6859d448a613d298f4d
#
_cell.length_a   1.000
_cell.length_b   1.000
_cell.length_c   1.000
_cell.angle_alpha   90.00
_cell.angle_beta   90.00
_cell.angle_gamma   90.00
#
_symmetry.space_group_name_H-M   'P 1'
#
loop_
_entity.id
_entity.type
_entity.pdbx_description
1 polymer ?
#
loop_
_entity_poly.entity_id
_entity_poly.type
_entity_poly.pdbx_seq_one_letter_code
_entity_poly.pdbx_strand_id
1 'polypeptide(L)'
;MKRIFILITGMLLLGAVAWGEETTMIDFGQLVPDSDDFPGEHEQTLVDYSDVPIPGLSEEDQEELRTSLAIENWQVRLNSSANSVANRTSSFVQLAEVNDDAERFAGEAVLGARVRFPESAYNAYATIRPPFEIPGFDEERRFDGYGVVRNIGAIRQIRVNMYGLNFPHRLSIMLVDENNNRQEIMLGNLEFDGWNTLVWDNPNYVEDVRDRELEVMPRYPFSEPIQKLDGLRVYRDSEQVGGDFVTYVKDVNIVYDLAQPDSEPDISHEEVWGILEERERQRRQTELSRVGRVQALRALEEELMDEELNGPQGGE
;
A
#
# COMPACT_ATOMS: atom_id res chain seq x y z
N MET A 1 22.43 -34.89 -59.88
CA MET A 1 22.43 -33.72 -59.02
C MET A 1 21.55 -34.00 -57.82
N LYS A 2 22.17 -34.40 -56.68
CA LYS A 2 21.47 -34.69 -55.45
C LYS A 2 21.64 -33.48 -54.53
N ARG A 3 20.55 -32.75 -54.20
CA ARG A 3 20.57 -31.66 -53.24
C ARG A 3 20.40 -32.26 -51.86
N ILE A 4 21.42 -32.17 -51.03
CA ILE A 4 21.43 -32.51 -49.62
C ILE A 4 20.81 -31.32 -48.87
N PHE A 5 19.64 -31.51 -48.26
CA PHE A 5 19.05 -30.60 -47.28
C PHE A 5 19.65 -30.93 -45.92
N ILE A 6 20.47 -30.01 -45.40
CA ILE A 6 20.94 -30.07 -44.01
C ILE A 6 19.89 -29.36 -43.17
N LEU A 7 19.14 -30.13 -42.39
CA LEU A 7 18.22 -29.66 -41.36
C LEU A 7 19.08 -29.30 -40.11
N ILE A 8 19.33 -28.02 -39.89
CA ILE A 8 19.91 -27.54 -38.65
C ILE A 8 18.76 -27.43 -37.65
N THR A 9 18.64 -28.44 -36.79
CA THR A 9 17.77 -28.40 -35.62
C THR A 9 18.47 -27.55 -34.56
N GLY A 10 18.14 -26.26 -34.52
CA GLY A 10 18.55 -25.36 -33.43
C GLY A 10 17.80 -25.76 -32.18
N MET A 11 18.46 -26.45 -31.27
CA MET A 11 18.00 -26.73 -29.93
C MET A 11 18.07 -25.43 -29.12
N LEU A 12 16.96 -24.70 -29.06
CA LEU A 12 16.76 -23.62 -28.15
C LEU A 12 16.78 -24.19 -26.73
N LEU A 13 17.91 -24.14 -26.05
CA LEU A 13 18.01 -24.23 -24.59
C LEU A 13 17.32 -23.01 -24.01
N LEU A 14 16.03 -23.12 -23.77
CA LEU A 14 15.32 -22.27 -22.82
C LEU A 14 15.90 -22.57 -21.44
N GLY A 15 16.92 -21.83 -21.06
CA GLY A 15 17.31 -21.72 -19.67
C GLY A 15 16.08 -21.22 -18.91
N ALA A 16 15.55 -22.01 -18.00
CA ALA A 16 14.58 -21.54 -17.03
C ALA A 16 15.30 -20.49 -16.16
N VAL A 17 15.25 -19.23 -16.58
CA VAL A 17 15.53 -18.10 -15.71
C VAL A 17 14.41 -18.19 -14.68
N ALA A 18 14.76 -18.36 -13.41
CA ALA A 18 13.80 -18.25 -12.31
C ALA A 18 13.33 -16.78 -12.29
N TRP A 19 12.22 -16.54 -12.98
CA TRP A 19 11.57 -15.25 -13.01
C TRP A 19 10.91 -15.06 -11.64
N GLY A 20 11.35 -14.06 -10.87
CA GLY A 20 10.57 -13.61 -9.72
C GLY A 20 9.19 -13.17 -10.22
N GLU A 21 8.16 -13.37 -9.43
CA GLU A 21 6.84 -12.86 -9.73
C GLU A 21 6.84 -11.34 -9.57
N GLU A 22 6.25 -10.63 -10.54
CA GLU A 22 6.06 -9.18 -10.47
C GLU A 22 4.59 -8.90 -10.26
N THR A 23 4.27 -8.18 -9.19
CA THR A 23 2.90 -7.82 -8.84
C THR A 23 2.81 -6.33 -8.49
N THR A 24 1.75 -5.68 -8.97
CA THR A 24 1.40 -4.34 -8.52
C THR A 24 0.82 -4.43 -7.12
N MET A 25 1.55 -3.90 -6.12
CA MET A 25 1.06 -3.83 -4.76
C MET A 25 -0.12 -2.88 -4.64
N ILE A 26 -0.01 -1.72 -5.29
CA ILE A 26 -1.06 -0.71 -5.34
C ILE A 26 -0.91 0.14 -6.58
N ASP A 27 -2.02 0.40 -7.27
CA ASP A 27 -2.14 1.37 -8.35
C ASP A 27 -3.13 2.45 -7.93
N PHE A 28 -2.63 3.66 -7.70
CA PHE A 28 -3.47 4.78 -7.27
C PHE A 28 -4.48 5.21 -8.34
N GLY A 29 -4.23 4.88 -9.60
CA GLY A 29 -5.20 5.12 -10.67
C GLY A 29 -6.48 4.30 -10.54
N GLN A 30 -6.45 3.21 -9.76
CA GLN A 30 -7.63 2.38 -9.46
C GLN A 30 -8.38 2.84 -8.20
N LEU A 31 -7.83 3.81 -7.45
CA LEU A 31 -8.41 4.31 -6.20
C LEU A 31 -9.16 5.64 -6.42
N VAL A 32 -9.89 5.74 -7.53
CA VAL A 32 -10.72 6.91 -7.84
C VAL A 32 -11.88 6.97 -6.84
N PRO A 33 -12.34 8.18 -6.44
CA PRO A 33 -13.48 8.33 -5.55
C PRO A 33 -14.73 7.62 -6.06
N ASP A 34 -15.47 7.00 -5.14
CA ASP A 34 -16.79 6.49 -5.45
C ASP A 34 -17.68 7.67 -5.91
N SER A 35 -18.34 7.53 -7.05
CA SER A 35 -19.34 8.51 -7.44
C SER A 35 -20.70 8.12 -6.84
N ASP A 36 -21.51 9.13 -6.46
CA ASP A 36 -22.87 8.92 -5.99
C ASP A 36 -23.74 8.16 -7.01
N ASP A 37 -23.35 8.20 -8.30
CA ASP A 37 -24.05 7.53 -9.39
C ASP A 37 -23.72 6.03 -9.52
N PHE A 38 -22.61 5.58 -8.93
CA PHE A 38 -22.13 4.19 -8.99
C PHE A 38 -21.64 3.69 -7.63
N PRO A 39 -22.53 3.57 -6.63
CA PRO A 39 -22.17 2.98 -5.34
C PRO A 39 -21.86 1.50 -5.55
N GLY A 40 -20.61 1.08 -5.25
CA GLY A 40 -20.18 -0.31 -5.33
C GLY A 40 -19.18 -0.62 -6.45
N GLU A 41 -18.79 0.32 -7.30
CA GLU A 41 -17.69 0.11 -8.27
C GLU A 41 -16.36 -0.18 -7.57
N HIS A 42 -16.21 0.19 -6.29
CA HIS A 42 -15.00 0.03 -5.49
C HIS A 42 -15.22 -0.83 -4.23
N GLU A 43 -16.14 -1.78 -4.29
CA GLU A 43 -16.41 -2.72 -3.19
C GLU A 43 -15.14 -3.39 -2.65
N GLN A 44 -14.15 -3.60 -3.53
CA GLN A 44 -12.87 -4.23 -3.18
C GLN A 44 -12.00 -3.36 -2.25
N THR A 45 -12.25 -2.07 -2.16
CA THR A 45 -11.48 -1.14 -1.33
C THR A 45 -12.28 -0.59 -0.14
N LEU A 46 -13.56 -0.95 -0.03
CA LEU A 46 -14.46 -0.51 1.02
C LEU A 46 -14.34 -1.42 2.26
N VAL A 47 -14.28 -0.83 3.43
CA VAL A 47 -14.49 -1.52 4.72
C VAL A 47 -15.78 -1.02 5.34
N ASP A 48 -16.70 -1.95 5.56
CA ASP A 48 -17.95 -1.75 6.29
C ASP A 48 -17.76 -2.28 7.71
N TYR A 49 -18.07 -1.46 8.72
CA TYR A 49 -17.92 -1.81 10.13
C TYR A 49 -19.26 -2.10 10.82
N SER A 50 -20.38 -2.13 10.07
CA SER A 50 -21.72 -2.35 10.61
C SER A 50 -21.85 -3.64 11.45
N ASP A 51 -21.18 -4.71 11.02
CA ASP A 51 -21.19 -6.01 11.69
C ASP A 51 -20.12 -6.16 12.79
N VAL A 52 -19.29 -5.14 13.00
CA VAL A 52 -18.19 -5.19 13.97
C VAL A 52 -18.58 -4.48 15.26
N PRO A 53 -18.72 -5.19 16.38
CA PRO A 53 -19.10 -4.55 17.65
C PRO A 53 -18.02 -3.58 18.12
N ILE A 54 -18.31 -2.29 18.09
CA ILE A 54 -17.42 -1.21 18.52
C ILE A 54 -17.93 -0.61 19.82
N PRO A 55 -17.25 -0.81 20.95
CA PRO A 55 -17.69 -0.27 22.24
C PRO A 55 -17.68 1.27 22.22
N GLY A 56 -18.80 1.88 22.57
CA GLY A 56 -18.94 3.33 22.71
C GLY A 56 -19.54 4.04 21.48
N LEU A 57 -19.81 3.31 20.42
CA LEU A 57 -20.54 3.81 19.25
C LEU A 57 -22.01 3.44 19.35
N SER A 58 -22.93 4.30 18.91
CA SER A 58 -24.35 3.96 18.79
C SER A 58 -24.56 2.97 17.63
N GLU A 59 -25.70 2.24 17.63
CA GLU A 59 -26.02 1.33 16.52
C GLU A 59 -26.21 2.10 15.20
N GLU A 60 -26.78 3.33 15.26
CA GLU A 60 -27.01 4.19 14.11
C GLU A 60 -25.65 4.66 13.51
N ASP A 61 -24.73 5.16 14.34
CA ASP A 61 -23.41 5.61 13.88
C ASP A 61 -22.55 4.44 13.38
N GLN A 62 -22.76 3.26 13.92
CA GLN A 62 -22.04 2.06 13.48
C GLN A 62 -22.51 1.59 12.10
N GLU A 63 -23.82 1.67 11.80
CA GLU A 63 -24.36 1.33 10.48
C GLU A 63 -23.84 2.24 9.36
N GLU A 64 -23.48 3.49 9.71
CA GLU A 64 -22.94 4.48 8.77
C GLU A 64 -21.41 4.43 8.66
N LEU A 65 -20.73 3.77 9.61
CA LEU A 65 -19.27 3.76 9.67
C LEU A 65 -18.67 2.91 8.55
N ARG A 66 -18.28 3.58 7.48
CA ARG A 66 -17.62 2.99 6.31
C ARG A 66 -16.36 3.77 5.99
N THR A 67 -15.37 3.12 5.42
CA THR A 67 -14.18 3.77 4.89
C THR A 67 -13.67 3.02 3.67
N SER A 68 -13.09 3.75 2.73
CA SER A 68 -12.52 3.19 1.50
C SER A 68 -11.08 3.65 1.30
N LEU A 69 -10.34 2.94 0.44
CA LEU A 69 -8.99 3.35 0.03
C LEU A 69 -8.99 4.45 -1.03
N ALA A 70 -10.14 5.04 -1.39
CA ALA A 70 -10.20 6.15 -2.33
C ALA A 70 -9.14 7.21 -1.99
N ILE A 71 -8.50 7.79 -3.00
CA ILE A 71 -7.34 8.69 -2.83
C ILE A 71 -7.65 9.82 -1.85
N GLU A 72 -8.86 10.38 -1.88
CA GLU A 72 -9.28 11.49 -1.03
C GLU A 72 -9.26 11.18 0.47
N ASN A 73 -9.36 9.89 0.83
CA ASN A 73 -9.32 9.43 2.22
C ASN A 73 -7.88 9.22 2.74
N TRP A 74 -6.89 9.25 1.87
CA TRP A 74 -5.49 9.15 2.26
C TRP A 74 -5.06 10.38 3.05
N GLN A 75 -4.10 10.20 3.95
CA GLN A 75 -3.70 11.23 4.89
C GLN A 75 -2.19 11.46 4.87
N VAL A 76 -1.80 12.72 5.02
CA VAL A 76 -0.42 13.10 5.33
C VAL A 76 -0.27 13.22 6.85
N ARG A 77 0.60 12.41 7.44
CA ARG A 77 0.94 12.48 8.86
C ARG A 77 2.36 13.01 9.04
N LEU A 78 2.45 14.14 9.69
CA LEU A 78 3.71 14.79 10.03
C LEU A 78 4.26 14.20 11.34
N ASN A 79 5.60 14.07 11.44
CA ASN A 79 6.24 13.74 12.70
C ASN A 79 6.15 14.93 13.70
N SER A 80 6.47 14.68 14.96
CA SER A 80 6.33 15.68 16.04
C SER A 80 7.10 16.98 15.78
N SER A 81 8.24 16.94 15.11
CA SER A 81 9.03 18.14 14.78
C SER A 81 8.42 18.99 13.67
N ALA A 82 7.56 18.43 12.83
CA ALA A 82 6.89 19.11 11.73
C ALA A 82 5.42 19.44 12.03
N ASN A 83 4.81 18.84 13.06
CA ASN A 83 3.37 18.85 13.30
C ASN A 83 2.91 20.15 14.01
N SER A 84 3.08 21.29 13.34
CA SER A 84 2.38 22.53 13.72
C SER A 84 0.98 22.56 13.09
N VAL A 85 0.07 23.37 13.66
CA VAL A 85 -1.28 23.54 13.08
C VAL A 85 -1.17 24.00 11.62
N ALA A 86 -0.34 25.01 11.35
CA ALA A 86 -0.14 25.56 10.00
C ALA A 86 0.40 24.50 9.00
N ASN A 87 1.35 23.67 9.44
CA ASN A 87 1.90 22.63 8.56
C ASN A 87 0.87 21.53 8.32
N ARG A 88 0.13 21.12 9.35
CA ARG A 88 -0.89 20.07 9.24
C ARG A 88 -2.01 20.46 8.30
N THR A 89 -2.56 21.68 8.43
CA THR A 89 -3.64 22.17 7.56
C THR A 89 -3.20 22.39 6.11
N SER A 90 -1.90 22.56 5.86
CA SER A 90 -1.33 22.71 4.51
C SER A 90 -0.77 21.41 3.94
N SER A 91 -0.89 20.29 4.65
CA SER A 91 -0.39 18.97 4.23
C SER A 91 -1.56 18.03 4.02
N PHE A 92 -1.79 17.62 2.77
CA PHE A 92 -2.95 16.82 2.38
C PHE A 92 -2.64 15.99 1.14
N VAL A 93 -3.52 15.04 0.86
CA VAL A 93 -3.54 14.24 -0.37
C VAL A 93 -4.72 14.70 -1.22
N GLN A 94 -4.57 14.64 -2.52
CA GLN A 94 -5.60 14.97 -3.48
C GLN A 94 -5.46 14.10 -4.72
N LEU A 95 -6.61 13.73 -5.33
CA LEU A 95 -6.62 13.16 -6.67
C LEU A 95 -6.05 14.16 -7.66
N ALA A 96 -5.18 13.71 -8.54
CA ALA A 96 -4.70 14.47 -9.68
C ALA A 96 -4.79 13.60 -10.94
N GLU A 97 -4.96 14.24 -12.09
CA GLU A 97 -4.98 13.59 -13.39
C GLU A 97 -3.73 13.99 -14.18
N VAL A 98 -3.15 13.01 -14.84
CA VAL A 98 -2.02 13.25 -15.75
C VAL A 98 -2.56 13.82 -17.05
N ASN A 99 -1.93 14.87 -17.58
CA ASN A 99 -2.34 15.48 -18.84
C ASN A 99 -2.39 14.46 -19.98
N ASP A 100 -3.38 14.59 -20.85
CA ASP A 100 -3.56 13.69 -22.00
C ASP A 100 -2.37 13.69 -22.98
N ASP A 101 -1.60 14.77 -23.00
CA ASP A 101 -0.41 14.92 -23.87
C ASP A 101 0.89 14.36 -23.21
N ALA A 102 0.82 13.79 -22.01
CA ALA A 102 1.98 13.28 -21.29
C ALA A 102 2.56 12.03 -21.98
N GLU A 103 3.88 11.89 -21.98
CA GLU A 103 4.55 10.71 -22.54
C GLU A 103 4.32 9.42 -21.74
N ARG A 104 4.01 9.56 -20.44
CA ARG A 104 3.76 8.43 -19.52
C ARG A 104 2.47 8.70 -18.74
N PHE A 105 1.66 7.67 -18.60
CA PHE A 105 0.44 7.67 -17.78
C PHE A 105 -0.61 8.72 -18.21
N ALA A 106 -0.63 9.11 -19.49
CA ALA A 106 -1.56 10.12 -20.02
C ALA A 106 -3.03 9.78 -19.71
N GLY A 107 -3.76 10.75 -19.15
CA GLY A 107 -5.17 10.59 -18.76
C GLY A 107 -5.40 9.71 -17.54
N GLU A 108 -4.36 9.21 -16.88
CA GLU A 108 -4.50 8.36 -15.70
C GLU A 108 -4.59 9.20 -14.41
N ALA A 109 -5.38 8.70 -13.46
CA ALA A 109 -5.43 9.26 -12.13
C ALA A 109 -4.21 8.85 -11.30
N VAL A 110 -3.76 9.76 -10.43
CA VAL A 110 -2.59 9.58 -9.57
C VAL A 110 -2.83 10.23 -8.20
N LEU A 111 -2.14 9.73 -7.19
CA LEU A 111 -2.15 10.35 -5.87
C LEU A 111 -1.22 11.56 -5.86
N GLY A 112 -1.78 12.76 -5.75
CA GLY A 112 -1.02 13.97 -5.47
C GLY A 112 -0.88 14.19 -3.96
N ALA A 113 0.33 14.46 -3.50
CA ALA A 113 0.61 14.75 -2.10
C ALA A 113 1.30 16.11 -1.95
N ARG A 114 0.73 16.96 -1.11
CA ARG A 114 1.37 18.19 -0.66
C ARG A 114 1.76 18.05 0.80
N VAL A 115 2.99 18.40 1.12
CA VAL A 115 3.52 18.40 2.48
C VAL A 115 4.14 19.75 2.77
N ARG A 116 3.75 20.41 3.86
CA ARG A 116 4.42 21.61 4.33
C ARG A 116 5.40 21.25 5.44
N PHE A 117 6.68 21.33 5.12
CA PHE A 117 7.75 21.13 6.07
C PHE A 117 8.11 22.42 6.83
N PRO A 118 8.56 22.30 8.11
CA PRO A 118 9.00 23.47 8.87
C PRO A 118 10.22 24.14 8.21
N GLU A 119 10.30 25.45 8.30
CA GLU A 119 11.46 26.21 7.82
C GLU A 119 12.67 26.13 8.76
N SER A 120 12.45 25.62 9.97
CA SER A 120 13.48 25.45 11.00
C SER A 120 14.44 24.29 10.69
N ALA A 121 15.67 24.38 11.19
CA ALA A 121 16.73 23.42 10.97
C ALA A 121 16.57 22.12 11.79
N TYR A 122 15.44 21.44 11.66
CA TYR A 122 15.18 20.15 12.28
C TYR A 122 14.93 19.09 11.22
N ASN A 123 15.38 17.87 11.47
CA ASN A 123 14.98 16.74 10.68
C ASN A 123 13.46 16.53 10.80
N ALA A 124 12.81 16.39 9.69
CA ALA A 124 11.37 16.20 9.62
C ALA A 124 11.03 15.08 8.64
N TYR A 125 9.90 14.43 8.85
CA TYR A 125 9.33 13.54 7.86
C TYR A 125 7.81 13.63 7.85
N ALA A 126 7.25 13.29 6.71
CA ALA A 126 5.84 13.12 6.50
C ALA A 126 5.58 11.71 5.97
N THR A 127 4.51 11.09 6.43
CA THR A 127 4.10 9.78 5.93
C THR A 127 2.75 9.91 5.25
N ILE A 128 2.69 9.56 3.97
CA ILE A 128 1.46 9.42 3.19
C ILE A 128 0.92 8.04 3.53
N ARG A 129 -0.23 7.97 4.17
CA ARG A 129 -0.79 6.72 4.70
C ARG A 129 -2.20 6.46 4.20
N PRO A 130 -2.56 5.18 4.05
CA PRO A 130 -3.95 4.82 3.83
C PRO A 130 -4.83 5.27 5.00
N PRO A 131 -6.14 5.46 4.79
CA PRO A 131 -7.07 5.93 5.83
C PRO A 131 -7.22 4.96 6.99
N PHE A 132 -6.96 3.68 6.75
CA PHE A 132 -6.98 2.61 7.74
C PHE A 132 -5.83 1.63 7.50
N GLU A 133 -5.56 0.78 8.47
CA GLU A 133 -4.62 -0.32 8.26
C GLU A 133 -5.28 -1.36 7.34
N ILE A 134 -4.70 -1.57 6.17
CA ILE A 134 -5.27 -2.43 5.14
C ILE A 134 -5.36 -3.87 5.69
N PRO A 135 -6.56 -4.50 5.70
CA PRO A 135 -6.71 -5.88 6.16
C PRO A 135 -5.95 -6.84 5.26
N GLY A 136 -5.17 -7.72 5.88
CA GLY A 136 -4.43 -8.76 5.16
C GLY A 136 -5.26 -9.98 4.81
N PHE A 137 -6.41 -10.14 5.47
CA PHE A 137 -7.26 -11.32 5.36
C PHE A 137 -8.69 -10.89 5.04
N ASP A 138 -9.17 -11.32 3.89
CA ASP A 138 -10.56 -11.17 3.48
C ASP A 138 -10.97 -12.42 2.68
N GLU A 139 -12.17 -12.96 2.93
CA GLU A 139 -12.71 -14.13 2.23
C GLU A 139 -12.82 -13.89 0.72
N GLU A 140 -13.17 -12.67 0.34
CA GLU A 140 -13.33 -12.28 -1.06
C GLU A 140 -12.05 -11.76 -1.71
N ARG A 141 -10.92 -11.78 -1.00
CA ARG A 141 -9.65 -11.19 -1.43
C ARG A 141 -9.77 -9.72 -1.87
N ARG A 142 -10.62 -8.95 -1.20
CA ARG A 142 -10.96 -7.56 -1.57
C ARG A 142 -9.74 -6.67 -1.75
N PHE A 143 -8.75 -6.81 -0.86
CA PHE A 143 -7.55 -5.96 -0.87
C PHE A 143 -6.39 -6.58 -1.67
N ASP A 144 -6.62 -7.67 -2.41
CA ASP A 144 -5.59 -8.24 -3.28
C ASP A 144 -5.28 -7.26 -4.42
N GLY A 145 -4.03 -6.80 -4.50
CA GLY A 145 -3.62 -5.73 -5.41
C GLY A 145 -3.92 -4.30 -4.94
N TYR A 146 -4.61 -4.12 -3.79
CA TYR A 146 -4.89 -2.81 -3.20
C TYR A 146 -4.11 -2.57 -1.91
N GLY A 147 -2.81 -2.67 -1.98
CA GLY A 147 -1.90 -2.46 -0.86
C GLY A 147 -1.56 -3.74 -0.08
N VAL A 148 -1.92 -4.90 -0.61
CA VAL A 148 -1.57 -6.21 -0.06
C VAL A 148 -1.03 -7.12 -1.16
N VAL A 149 0.09 -7.78 -0.86
CA VAL A 149 0.66 -8.85 -1.68
C VAL A 149 0.69 -10.12 -0.86
N ARG A 150 0.20 -11.22 -1.46
CA ARG A 150 0.08 -12.53 -0.83
C ARG A 150 1.12 -13.50 -1.33
N ASN A 151 1.31 -14.61 -0.61
CA ASN A 151 2.26 -15.65 -0.93
C ASN A 151 3.68 -15.13 -1.21
N ILE A 152 4.06 -14.08 -0.47
CA ILE A 152 5.32 -13.37 -0.67
C ILE A 152 6.42 -14.01 0.19
N GLY A 153 7.42 -14.55 -0.48
CA GLY A 153 8.65 -15.04 0.13
C GLY A 153 9.69 -13.92 0.24
N ALA A 154 10.79 -14.05 -0.49
CA ALA A 154 11.83 -13.02 -0.49
C ALA A 154 11.51 -11.91 -1.50
N ILE A 155 11.45 -10.67 -1.03
CA ILE A 155 11.36 -9.50 -1.91
C ILE A 155 12.70 -9.32 -2.61
N ARG A 156 12.67 -9.25 -3.95
CA ARG A 156 13.84 -8.99 -4.79
C ARG A 156 14.01 -7.51 -5.06
N GLN A 157 12.91 -6.85 -5.44
CA GLN A 157 12.92 -5.47 -5.90
C GLN A 157 11.60 -4.78 -5.56
N ILE A 158 11.68 -3.49 -5.27
CA ILE A 158 10.51 -2.61 -5.13
C ILE A 158 10.68 -1.45 -6.11
N ARG A 159 9.64 -1.14 -6.86
CA ARG A 159 9.58 -0.04 -7.82
C ARG A 159 8.43 0.89 -7.47
N VAL A 160 8.70 2.18 -7.48
CA VAL A 160 7.67 3.21 -7.29
C VAL A 160 7.72 4.18 -8.46
N ASN A 161 6.64 4.26 -9.21
CA ASN A 161 6.49 5.25 -10.28
C ASN A 161 5.93 6.54 -9.69
N MET A 162 6.70 7.62 -9.81
CA MET A 162 6.30 8.89 -9.26
C MET A 162 6.80 10.07 -10.09
N TYR A 163 6.11 11.21 -9.93
CA TYR A 163 6.48 12.47 -10.57
C TYR A 163 7.14 13.38 -9.53
N GLY A 164 8.38 13.77 -9.79
CA GLY A 164 9.17 14.67 -8.97
C GLY A 164 9.18 16.08 -9.52
N LEU A 165 9.45 17.04 -8.62
CA LEU A 165 9.65 18.46 -8.92
C LEU A 165 11.03 18.93 -8.39
N ASN A 166 12.02 18.04 -8.49
CA ASN A 166 13.41 18.30 -8.12
C ASN A 166 13.61 18.73 -6.66
N PHE A 167 12.91 18.08 -5.74
CA PHE A 167 13.09 18.32 -4.30
C PHE A 167 14.23 17.47 -3.73
N PRO A 168 15.10 18.03 -2.85
CA PRO A 168 16.22 17.29 -2.25
C PRO A 168 15.78 16.39 -1.08
N HIS A 169 14.63 15.78 -1.18
CA HIS A 169 14.04 14.93 -0.16
C HIS A 169 14.30 13.46 -0.47
N ARG A 170 14.17 12.61 0.54
CA ARG A 170 14.31 11.16 0.37
C ARG A 170 12.98 10.46 0.57
N LEU A 171 12.76 9.40 -0.21
CA LEU A 171 11.57 8.56 -0.09
C LEU A 171 11.93 7.21 0.51
N SER A 172 11.09 6.75 1.43
CA SER A 172 11.04 5.35 1.86
C SER A 172 9.63 4.78 1.74
N ILE A 173 9.54 3.46 1.62
CA ILE A 173 8.30 2.71 1.73
C ILE A 173 8.26 1.99 3.07
N MET A 174 7.08 1.94 3.66
CA MET A 174 6.81 1.24 4.90
C MET A 174 5.90 0.05 4.63
N LEU A 175 6.37 -1.14 4.98
CA LEU A 175 5.66 -2.40 4.82
C LEU A 175 5.39 -3.02 6.19
N VAL A 176 4.32 -3.83 6.25
CA VAL A 176 3.92 -4.58 7.45
C VAL A 176 3.65 -6.02 7.08
N ASP A 177 4.25 -6.95 7.78
CA ASP A 177 4.02 -8.39 7.60
C ASP A 177 2.77 -8.90 8.34
N GLU A 178 2.45 -10.19 8.19
CA GLU A 178 1.34 -10.87 8.86
C GLU A 178 1.46 -10.89 10.39
N ASN A 179 2.68 -10.72 10.92
CA ASN A 179 2.97 -10.66 12.36
C ASN A 179 2.95 -9.22 12.90
N ASN A 180 2.56 -8.26 12.06
CA ASN A 180 2.54 -6.84 12.38
C ASN A 180 3.93 -6.22 12.62
N ASN A 181 5.00 -6.85 12.09
CA ASN A 181 6.33 -6.28 12.09
C ASN A 181 6.42 -5.24 10.97
N ARG A 182 6.88 -4.04 11.32
CA ARG A 182 7.07 -2.95 10.38
C ARG A 182 8.47 -2.93 9.85
N GLN A 183 8.60 -2.83 8.54
CA GLN A 183 9.86 -2.64 7.84
C GLN A 183 9.83 -1.33 7.07
N GLU A 184 10.89 -0.55 7.17
CA GLU A 184 11.09 0.65 6.38
C GLU A 184 12.25 0.43 5.40
N ILE A 185 12.00 0.70 4.12
CA ILE A 185 12.95 0.50 3.03
C ILE A 185 13.17 1.84 2.33
N MET A 186 14.41 2.31 2.32
CA MET A 186 14.80 3.54 1.63
C MET A 186 14.86 3.28 0.12
N LEU A 187 14.08 4.03 -0.65
CA LEU A 187 14.00 3.90 -2.11
C LEU A 187 14.99 4.82 -2.84
N GLY A 188 15.20 6.05 -2.34
CA GLY A 188 16.12 6.98 -2.97
C GLY A 188 15.78 8.45 -2.77
N ASN A 189 16.45 9.30 -3.55
CA ASN A 189 16.29 10.75 -3.55
C ASN A 189 15.26 11.19 -4.59
N LEU A 190 14.58 12.30 -4.30
CA LEU A 190 13.57 12.93 -5.17
C LEU A 190 14.13 14.10 -5.99
N GLU A 191 15.46 14.16 -6.17
CA GLU A 191 16.17 15.17 -6.95
C GLU A 191 16.06 14.90 -8.46
N PHE A 192 14.83 14.85 -8.97
CA PHE A 192 14.54 14.70 -10.40
C PHE A 192 13.28 15.50 -10.75
N ASP A 193 13.18 15.87 -12.01
CA ASP A 193 12.01 16.56 -12.58
C ASP A 193 11.29 15.63 -13.56
N GLY A 194 9.97 15.55 -13.44
CA GLY A 194 9.13 14.67 -14.26
C GLY A 194 8.98 13.25 -13.71
N TRP A 195 8.49 12.36 -14.57
CA TRP A 195 8.25 10.95 -14.24
C TRP A 195 9.54 10.16 -14.10
N ASN A 196 9.71 9.50 -12.96
CA ASN A 196 10.80 8.58 -12.71
C ASN A 196 10.31 7.34 -11.96
N THR A 197 11.05 6.24 -12.10
CA THR A 197 10.82 5.01 -11.34
C THR A 197 11.95 4.88 -10.32
N LEU A 198 11.61 5.04 -9.04
CA LEU A 198 12.53 4.72 -7.97
C LEU A 198 12.59 3.21 -7.78
N VAL A 199 13.78 2.67 -7.78
CA VAL A 199 14.03 1.23 -7.71
C VAL A 199 14.90 0.92 -6.51
N TRP A 200 14.43 0.02 -5.67
CA TRP A 200 15.23 -0.60 -4.63
C TRP A 200 15.45 -2.08 -4.95
N ASP A 201 16.71 -2.45 -5.07
CA ASP A 201 17.12 -3.84 -5.19
C ASP A 201 17.53 -4.35 -3.80
N ASN A 202 17.01 -5.52 -3.42
CA ASN A 202 17.33 -6.10 -2.12
C ASN A 202 18.80 -6.52 -2.04
N PRO A 203 19.63 -5.84 -1.23
CA PRO A 203 21.05 -6.15 -1.15
C PRO A 203 21.33 -7.53 -0.51
N ASN A 204 20.36 -8.10 0.16
CA ASN A 204 20.46 -9.43 0.80
C ASN A 204 19.87 -10.54 -0.07
N TYR A 205 19.33 -10.20 -1.24
CA TYR A 205 18.79 -11.20 -2.17
C TYR A 205 19.94 -11.93 -2.88
N VAL A 206 19.98 -13.24 -2.76
CA VAL A 206 20.98 -14.08 -3.40
C VAL A 206 20.33 -14.84 -4.56
N GLU A 207 20.67 -14.48 -5.78
CA GLU A 207 20.07 -15.00 -7.01
C GLU A 207 20.39 -16.50 -7.24
N ASP A 208 21.56 -16.96 -6.77
CA ASP A 208 22.09 -18.30 -6.98
C ASP A 208 21.81 -19.29 -5.83
N VAL A 209 20.94 -18.98 -4.90
CA VAL A 209 20.62 -19.94 -3.83
C VAL A 209 19.83 -21.12 -4.42
N ARG A 210 20.57 -22.10 -4.88
CA ARG A 210 20.05 -23.40 -5.29
C ARG A 210 19.55 -24.25 -4.11
N ASP A 211 19.77 -23.77 -2.89
CA ASP A 211 19.45 -24.48 -1.66
C ASP A 211 18.00 -24.29 -1.17
N ARG A 212 17.07 -23.97 -2.11
CA ARG A 212 15.63 -24.05 -1.81
C ARG A 212 15.21 -25.47 -1.38
N GLU A 213 16.00 -26.48 -1.72
CA GLU A 213 15.82 -27.85 -1.22
C GLU A 213 16.04 -28.00 0.30
N LEU A 214 16.69 -27.01 0.93
CA LEU A 214 16.91 -26.95 2.38
C LEU A 214 15.88 -26.09 3.13
N GLU A 215 14.99 -25.41 2.43
CA GLU A 215 13.87 -24.74 3.10
C GLU A 215 12.98 -25.80 3.77
N VAL A 216 12.86 -25.64 5.09
CA VAL A 216 11.96 -26.48 5.88
C VAL A 216 10.55 -26.22 5.39
N MET A 217 9.98 -27.18 4.65
CA MET A 217 8.59 -27.09 4.19
C MET A 217 7.68 -26.79 5.38
N PRO A 218 6.84 -25.75 5.28
CA PRO A 218 5.96 -25.38 6.37
C PRO A 218 4.99 -26.53 6.68
N ARG A 219 4.79 -26.75 7.97
CA ARG A 219 3.85 -27.79 8.41
C ARG A 219 2.42 -27.28 8.26
N TYR A 220 1.56 -28.11 7.70
CA TYR A 220 0.11 -27.86 7.71
C TYR A 220 -0.40 -27.70 9.17
N PRO A 221 -1.31 -26.75 9.46
CA PRO A 221 -1.83 -25.73 8.56
C PRO A 221 -0.89 -24.53 8.43
N PHE A 222 -0.60 -24.12 7.22
CA PHE A 222 0.27 -22.99 6.91
C PHE A 222 -0.53 -21.90 6.20
N SER A 223 -0.45 -20.67 6.71
CA SER A 223 -1.01 -19.50 6.06
C SER A 223 0.03 -18.86 5.15
N GLU A 224 -0.39 -18.41 3.98
CA GLU A 224 0.47 -17.66 3.07
C GLU A 224 1.02 -16.40 3.75
N PRO A 225 2.34 -16.14 3.66
CA PRO A 225 2.88 -14.88 4.13
C PRO A 225 2.34 -13.72 3.31
N ILE A 226 2.13 -12.58 3.95
CA ILE A 226 1.62 -11.37 3.31
C ILE A 226 2.52 -10.18 3.61
N GLN A 227 2.51 -9.19 2.70
CA GLN A 227 3.05 -7.87 2.93
C GLN A 227 1.98 -6.82 2.65
N LYS A 228 1.82 -5.88 3.59
CA LYS A 228 0.85 -4.78 3.52
C LYS A 228 1.58 -3.45 3.40
N LEU A 229 1.02 -2.54 2.63
CA LEU A 229 1.50 -1.16 2.56
C LEU A 229 1.04 -0.38 3.80
N ASP A 230 1.98 0.10 4.63
CA ASP A 230 1.69 1.04 5.74
C ASP A 230 1.81 2.51 5.29
N GLY A 231 2.53 2.77 4.21
CA GLY A 231 2.60 4.09 3.59
C GLY A 231 3.93 4.41 2.92
N LEU A 232 3.99 5.61 2.38
CA LEU A 232 5.18 6.20 1.78
C LEU A 232 5.66 7.34 2.68
N ARG A 233 6.96 7.38 3.00
CA ARG A 233 7.52 8.39 3.88
C ARG A 233 8.54 9.25 3.17
N VAL A 234 8.33 10.56 3.25
CA VAL A 234 9.23 11.57 2.71
C VAL A 234 10.03 12.19 3.84
N TYR A 235 11.34 12.16 3.72
CA TYR A 235 12.27 12.74 4.68
C TYR A 235 12.81 14.09 4.18
N ARG A 236 12.80 15.06 5.07
CA ARG A 236 13.50 16.34 4.92
C ARG A 236 14.60 16.42 5.96
N ASP A 237 15.84 16.56 5.53
CA ASP A 237 16.98 16.75 6.40
C ASP A 237 17.08 18.22 6.87
N SER A 238 17.67 18.45 8.05
CA SER A 238 17.74 19.75 8.68
C SER A 238 18.45 20.83 7.87
N GLU A 239 19.33 20.45 6.96
CA GLU A 239 20.09 21.34 6.06
C GLU A 239 19.29 21.75 4.81
N GLN A 240 18.18 21.04 4.52
CA GLN A 240 17.35 21.33 3.37
C GLN A 240 16.35 22.45 3.66
N VAL A 241 15.99 23.19 2.63
CA VAL A 241 14.99 24.25 2.70
C VAL A 241 13.64 23.64 3.07
N GLY A 242 12.96 24.27 4.03
CA GLY A 242 11.57 23.94 4.38
C GLY A 242 10.57 24.52 3.38
N GLY A 243 9.31 24.46 3.74
CA GLY A 243 8.22 24.97 2.90
C GLY A 243 7.43 23.86 2.23
N ASP A 244 6.82 24.18 1.11
CA ASP A 244 5.93 23.26 0.40
C ASP A 244 6.73 22.25 -0.43
N PHE A 245 6.41 20.99 -0.22
CA PHE A 245 6.83 19.85 -1.03
C PHE A 245 5.60 19.27 -1.75
N VAL A 246 5.73 18.95 -3.03
CA VAL A 246 4.67 18.33 -3.83
C VAL A 246 5.25 17.18 -4.64
N THR A 247 4.51 16.08 -4.71
CA THR A 247 4.85 14.93 -5.56
C THR A 247 3.57 14.21 -5.98
N TYR A 248 3.68 13.38 -7.02
CA TYR A 248 2.58 12.52 -7.47
C TYR A 248 3.07 11.08 -7.54
N VAL A 249 2.25 10.14 -7.10
CA VAL A 249 2.57 8.72 -7.10
C VAL A 249 1.55 7.99 -7.96
N LYS A 250 2.04 7.18 -8.91
CA LYS A 250 1.18 6.37 -9.78
C LYS A 250 0.95 4.98 -9.17
N ASP A 251 2.02 4.25 -8.90
CA ASP A 251 1.93 2.87 -8.43
C ASP A 251 3.14 2.44 -7.60
N VAL A 252 2.99 1.32 -6.94
CA VAL A 252 4.04 0.56 -6.25
C VAL A 252 4.02 -0.87 -6.75
N ASN A 253 5.12 -1.32 -7.33
CA ASN A 253 5.29 -2.68 -7.83
C ASN A 253 6.34 -3.42 -7.01
N ILE A 254 6.11 -4.70 -6.76
CA ILE A 254 7.03 -5.59 -6.03
C ILE A 254 7.39 -6.78 -6.89
N VAL A 255 8.67 -7.09 -6.96
CA VAL A 255 9.20 -8.33 -7.54
C VAL A 255 9.67 -9.22 -6.41
N TYR A 256 9.19 -10.44 -6.34
CA TYR A 256 9.43 -11.34 -5.23
C TYR A 256 9.44 -12.81 -5.66
N ASP A 257 9.99 -13.65 -4.81
CA ASP A 257 9.86 -15.09 -4.93
C ASP A 257 8.64 -15.57 -4.15
N LEU A 258 7.89 -16.50 -4.70
CA LEU A 258 6.76 -17.11 -4.00
C LEU A 258 7.25 -17.86 -2.75
N ALA A 259 6.53 -17.69 -1.64
CA ALA A 259 6.78 -18.45 -0.42
C ALA A 259 6.39 -19.92 -0.57
N GLN A 260 5.33 -20.17 -1.32
CA GLN A 260 4.89 -21.52 -1.68
C GLN A 260 4.72 -21.63 -3.19
N PRO A 261 5.22 -22.72 -3.80
CA PRO A 261 4.94 -23.00 -5.19
C PRO A 261 3.42 -23.24 -5.35
N ASP A 262 2.89 -22.78 -6.46
CA ASP A 262 1.50 -22.98 -6.85
C ASP A 262 1.33 -24.46 -7.26
N SER A 263 1.03 -25.31 -6.29
CA SER A 263 0.84 -26.75 -6.50
C SER A 263 -0.47 -27.17 -5.86
N GLU A 264 -1.36 -27.73 -6.66
CA GLU A 264 -2.56 -28.38 -6.13
C GLU A 264 -2.13 -29.64 -5.33
N PRO A 265 -2.48 -29.73 -4.05
CA PRO A 265 -2.21 -30.94 -3.27
C PRO A 265 -3.12 -32.09 -3.75
N ASP A 266 -2.59 -33.32 -3.71
CA ASP A 266 -3.36 -34.52 -4.06
C ASP A 266 -4.62 -34.72 -3.18
N ILE A 267 -4.65 -34.12 -2.02
CA ILE A 267 -5.77 -34.12 -1.08
C ILE A 267 -6.05 -32.70 -0.63
N SER A 268 -7.26 -32.21 -0.85
CA SER A 268 -7.74 -30.90 -0.41
C SER A 268 -7.96 -30.91 1.12
N HIS A 269 -6.85 -30.82 1.86
CA HIS A 269 -6.88 -30.88 3.34
C HIS A 269 -7.81 -29.82 3.95
N GLU A 270 -7.81 -28.63 3.36
CA GLU A 270 -8.58 -27.51 3.90
C GLU A 270 -10.08 -27.73 3.74
N GLU A 271 -10.53 -28.26 2.61
CA GLU A 271 -11.94 -28.63 2.39
C GLU A 271 -12.43 -29.68 3.41
N VAL A 272 -11.51 -30.51 3.90
CA VAL A 272 -11.83 -31.55 4.88
C VAL A 272 -11.82 -31.03 6.31
N TRP A 273 -10.82 -30.17 6.64
CA TRP A 273 -10.55 -29.80 8.03
C TRP A 273 -10.95 -28.37 8.38
N GLY A 274 -10.93 -27.41 7.42
CA GLY A 274 -11.33 -26.01 7.63
C GLY A 274 -10.51 -25.26 8.69
N ILE A 275 -9.25 -25.66 8.90
CA ILE A 275 -8.43 -25.11 9.99
C ILE A 275 -7.86 -23.74 9.61
N LEU A 276 -7.43 -23.56 8.37
CA LEU A 276 -6.92 -22.28 7.87
C LEU A 276 -8.05 -21.27 7.79
N GLU A 277 -9.20 -21.66 7.24
CA GLU A 277 -10.39 -20.81 7.15
C GLU A 277 -10.82 -20.30 8.54
N GLU A 278 -10.86 -21.18 9.54
CA GLU A 278 -11.21 -20.78 10.91
C GLU A 278 -10.18 -19.81 11.51
N ARG A 279 -8.89 -20.02 11.29
CA ARG A 279 -7.81 -19.11 11.73
C ARG A 279 -7.89 -17.77 11.06
N GLU A 280 -8.12 -17.74 9.75
CA GLU A 280 -8.25 -16.50 8.97
C GLU A 280 -9.49 -15.73 9.40
N ARG A 281 -10.62 -16.40 9.63
CA ARG A 281 -11.81 -15.78 10.18
C ARG A 281 -11.57 -15.12 11.54
N GLN A 282 -10.86 -15.80 12.43
CA GLN A 282 -10.52 -15.24 13.75
C GLN A 282 -9.55 -14.05 13.64
N ARG A 283 -8.55 -14.13 12.77
CA ARG A 283 -7.63 -13.04 12.51
C ARG A 283 -8.36 -11.83 11.93
N ARG A 284 -9.17 -12.04 10.90
CA ARG A 284 -10.00 -10.99 10.30
C ARG A 284 -10.87 -10.29 11.32
N GLN A 285 -11.62 -11.04 12.12
CA GLN A 285 -12.46 -10.46 13.15
C GLN A 285 -11.66 -9.63 14.17
N THR A 286 -10.46 -10.07 14.52
CA THR A 286 -9.57 -9.34 15.43
C THR A 286 -9.04 -8.06 14.77
N GLU A 287 -8.59 -8.13 13.51
CA GLU A 287 -8.12 -6.98 12.77
C GLU A 287 -9.23 -5.94 12.55
N LEU A 288 -10.40 -6.35 12.09
CA LEU A 288 -11.54 -5.45 11.87
C LEU A 288 -12.00 -4.79 13.18
N SER A 289 -12.08 -5.53 14.29
CA SER A 289 -12.44 -4.95 15.59
C SER A 289 -11.41 -3.92 16.07
N ARG A 290 -10.13 -4.12 15.78
CA ARG A 290 -9.07 -3.19 16.14
C ARG A 290 -9.09 -1.94 15.25
N VAL A 291 -9.18 -2.12 13.94
CA VAL A 291 -9.23 -1.04 12.96
C VAL A 291 -10.52 -0.24 13.14
N GLY A 292 -11.67 -0.89 13.30
CA GLY A 292 -12.96 -0.24 13.51
C GLY A 292 -12.96 0.67 14.73
N ARG A 293 -12.37 0.25 15.87
CA ARG A 293 -12.22 1.12 17.04
C ARG A 293 -11.41 2.39 16.74
N VAL A 294 -10.37 2.29 15.92
CA VAL A 294 -9.59 3.46 15.53
C VAL A 294 -10.39 4.39 14.64
N GLN A 295 -11.19 3.84 13.72
CA GLN A 295 -12.05 4.63 12.84
C GLN A 295 -13.18 5.31 13.61
N ALA A 296 -13.83 4.61 14.55
CA ALA A 296 -14.83 5.19 15.41
C ALA A 296 -14.29 6.37 16.24
N LEU A 297 -13.09 6.21 16.82
CA LEU A 297 -12.47 7.31 17.56
C LEU A 297 -12.16 8.52 16.66
N ARG A 298 -11.78 8.29 15.40
CA ARG A 298 -11.55 9.38 14.45
C ARG A 298 -12.85 10.09 14.08
N ALA A 299 -13.90 9.33 13.79
CA ALA A 299 -15.21 9.91 13.47
C ALA A 299 -15.71 10.80 14.62
N LEU A 300 -15.61 10.32 15.85
CA LEU A 300 -15.96 11.09 17.04
C LEU A 300 -15.07 12.33 17.26
N GLU A 301 -13.77 12.24 16.97
CA GLU A 301 -12.86 13.39 17.03
C GLU A 301 -13.21 14.43 15.95
N GLU A 302 -13.55 14.01 14.74
CA GLU A 302 -13.96 14.90 13.65
C GLU A 302 -15.29 15.59 13.98
N GLU A 303 -16.28 14.87 14.50
CA GLU A 303 -17.55 15.43 14.94
C GLU A 303 -17.39 16.48 16.03
N LEU A 304 -16.58 16.20 17.07
CA LEU A 304 -16.27 17.17 18.12
C LEU A 304 -15.56 18.43 17.59
N MET A 305 -14.67 18.27 16.61
CA MET A 305 -13.99 19.40 16.00
C MET A 305 -14.96 20.25 15.17
N ASP A 306 -15.88 19.64 14.46
CA ASP A 306 -16.91 20.33 13.67
C ASP A 306 -17.92 21.05 14.58
N GLU A 307 -18.31 20.45 15.70
CA GLU A 307 -19.15 21.12 16.72
C GLU A 307 -18.45 22.34 17.33
N GLU A 308 -17.13 22.25 17.63
CA GLU A 308 -16.35 23.39 18.14
C GLU A 308 -16.22 24.53 17.10
N LEU A 309 -16.13 24.17 15.80
CA LEU A 309 -16.01 25.15 14.72
C LEU A 309 -17.34 25.80 14.36
N ASN A 310 -18.43 25.04 14.44
CA ASN A 310 -19.79 25.44 14.02
C ASN A 310 -20.70 25.79 15.22
N GLY A 311 -20.23 25.57 16.45
CA GLY A 311 -20.96 25.91 17.65
C GLY A 311 -21.32 27.38 17.70
N PRO A 312 -22.47 27.77 18.31
CA PRO A 312 -22.91 29.15 18.31
C PRO A 312 -21.85 29.99 19.03
N GLN A 313 -21.18 30.87 18.27
CA GLN A 313 -20.42 31.96 18.83
C GLN A 313 -21.38 32.73 19.72
N GLY A 314 -21.21 32.49 21.04
CA GLY A 314 -22.08 33.07 22.08
C GLY A 314 -22.21 34.56 21.86
N GLY A 315 -23.44 34.97 21.57
CA GLY A 315 -23.76 36.39 21.56
C GLY A 315 -23.54 37.00 22.94
N GLU A 316 -22.75 38.03 22.99
CA GLU A 316 -22.88 39.10 23.98
C GLU A 316 -23.91 40.13 23.51
#